data_7a8d609937a938e20def195823817fd6
#
_entry.id   7a8d609937a938e20def195823817fd6
#
_cell.length_a   1.000
_cell.length_b   1.000
_cell.length_c   1.000
_cell.angle_alpha   90.00
_cell.angle_beta   90.00
_cell.angle_gamma   90.00
#
_symmetry.space_group_name_H-M   'P 1'
#
loop_
_entity.id
_entity.type
_entity.pdbx_description
1 polymer ?
#
loop_
_entity_poly.entity_id
_entity_poly.type
_entity_poly.pdbx_seq_one_letter_code
_entity_poly.pdbx_strand_id
1 'polypeptide(L)'
;MNKKFQSLRGMNDIDPSGLSTWKFIESRIFEIFASYGYQEIRFPLIESTDLFKRSVGESTDIVEKEMYSFEDRNGDSVSLRPEGTAGCVRACIQNGLLHNQTQKLFYSGPMFRRERPQKGRQRQFFQIGAEAFGFPGPDIDVEMLFMTSAIWSHLNLSEVLTLNINTIGSLDERNKYIETFTDYIKRYESDLDDDSKKRLTRNPLRILDSKNVKVQEILADAPIPVSYTHLT
;
A
#
# COMPACT_ATOMS: atom_id res chain seq x y z
N MET A 1 -24.60 -21.33 29.71
CA MET A 1 -23.79 -20.07 29.73
C MET A 1 -24.12 -19.27 28.48
N ASN A 2 -24.71 -18.08 28.61
CA ASN A 2 -24.96 -17.22 27.46
C ASN A 2 -23.60 -16.74 26.91
N LYS A 3 -23.25 -17.20 25.71
CA LYS A 3 -22.04 -16.76 25.01
C LYS A 3 -22.19 -15.28 24.66
N LYS A 4 -21.44 -14.39 25.32
CA LYS A 4 -21.41 -12.97 24.96
C LYS A 4 -20.76 -12.84 23.58
N PHE A 5 -21.47 -12.23 22.65
CA PHE A 5 -20.88 -11.86 21.35
C PHE A 5 -19.89 -10.72 21.55
N GLN A 6 -18.77 -10.79 20.85
CA GLN A 6 -17.73 -9.77 20.85
C GLN A 6 -17.29 -9.53 19.41
N SER A 7 -16.72 -8.36 19.14
CA SER A 7 -16.11 -8.08 17.86
C SER A 7 -14.96 -9.06 17.57
N LEU A 8 -14.69 -9.28 16.29
CA LEU A 8 -13.58 -10.14 15.88
C LEU A 8 -12.25 -9.50 16.27
N ARG A 9 -11.28 -10.32 16.65
CA ARG A 9 -9.95 -9.83 16.98
C ARG A 9 -9.32 -9.03 15.85
N GLY A 10 -8.99 -7.76 16.13
CA GLY A 10 -8.43 -6.82 15.14
C GLY A 10 -9.49 -6.12 14.28
N MET A 11 -10.78 -6.23 14.64
CA MET A 11 -11.89 -5.46 14.07
C MET A 11 -12.58 -4.77 15.24
N ASN A 12 -12.36 -3.47 15.37
CA ASN A 12 -12.80 -2.70 16.52
C ASN A 12 -13.98 -1.80 16.16
N ASP A 13 -14.90 -1.64 17.13
CA ASP A 13 -15.94 -0.65 17.04
C ASP A 13 -15.35 0.75 17.26
N ILE A 14 -15.92 1.75 16.60
CA ILE A 14 -15.64 3.16 16.88
C ILE A 14 -16.87 3.67 17.65
N ASP A 15 -16.70 3.84 18.94
CA ASP A 15 -17.78 4.31 19.79
C ASP A 15 -18.04 5.83 19.63
N PRO A 16 -19.14 6.37 20.18
CA PRO A 16 -19.45 7.80 20.06
C PRO A 16 -18.36 8.72 20.61
N SER A 17 -17.58 8.27 21.59
CA SER A 17 -16.49 9.08 22.19
C SER A 17 -15.31 9.25 21.22
N GLY A 18 -14.97 8.19 20.49
CA GLY A 18 -13.91 8.23 19.47
C GLY A 18 -14.36 8.87 18.15
N LEU A 19 -15.66 8.84 17.85
CA LEU A 19 -16.19 9.27 16.56
C LEU A 19 -16.02 10.77 16.30
N SER A 20 -15.97 11.61 17.33
CA SER A 20 -15.74 13.05 17.18
C SER A 20 -14.35 13.35 16.63
N THR A 21 -13.32 12.70 17.15
CA THR A 21 -11.95 12.81 16.65
C THR A 21 -11.85 12.27 15.23
N TRP A 22 -12.52 11.16 14.95
CA TRP A 22 -12.55 10.55 13.63
C TRP A 22 -13.12 11.52 12.58
N LYS A 23 -14.31 12.08 12.83
CA LYS A 23 -14.94 13.06 11.93
C LYS A 23 -14.11 14.33 11.76
N PHE A 24 -13.44 14.79 12.82
CA PHE A 24 -12.54 15.92 12.72
C PHE A 24 -11.41 15.64 11.73
N ILE A 25 -10.74 14.50 11.85
CA ILE A 25 -9.64 14.10 10.94
C ILE A 25 -10.15 14.00 9.50
N GLU A 26 -11.25 13.28 9.28
CA GLU A 26 -11.83 13.11 7.94
C GLU A 26 -12.19 14.47 7.32
N SER A 27 -12.88 15.36 8.05
CA SER A 27 -13.28 16.65 7.52
C SER A 27 -12.09 17.50 7.10
N ARG A 28 -11.01 17.53 7.91
CA ARG A 28 -9.80 18.30 7.58
C ARG A 28 -9.08 17.76 6.34
N ILE A 29 -8.97 16.45 6.22
CA ILE A 29 -8.33 15.84 5.05
C ILE A 29 -9.17 16.07 3.80
N PHE A 30 -10.49 15.94 3.88
CA PHE A 30 -11.40 16.15 2.73
C PHE A 30 -11.42 17.60 2.26
N GLU A 31 -11.37 18.58 3.18
CA GLU A 31 -11.23 19.99 2.85
C GLU A 31 -9.93 20.26 2.05
N ILE A 32 -8.83 19.62 2.44
CA ILE A 32 -7.55 19.74 1.73
C ILE A 32 -7.64 19.10 0.35
N PHE A 33 -8.16 17.88 0.23
CA PHE A 33 -8.34 17.22 -1.07
C PHE A 33 -9.19 18.08 -2.01
N ALA A 34 -10.28 18.65 -1.52
CA ALA A 34 -11.12 19.54 -2.30
C ALA A 34 -10.37 20.80 -2.76
N SER A 35 -9.51 21.39 -1.91
CA SER A 35 -8.71 22.56 -2.27
C SER A 35 -7.66 22.29 -3.35
N TYR A 36 -7.19 21.05 -3.48
CA TYR A 36 -6.31 20.58 -4.55
C TYR A 36 -7.06 20.03 -5.77
N GLY A 37 -8.40 20.10 -5.77
CA GLY A 37 -9.25 19.69 -6.89
C GLY A 37 -9.50 18.18 -6.96
N TYR A 38 -9.24 17.45 -5.90
CA TYR A 38 -9.59 16.02 -5.81
C TYR A 38 -11.07 15.84 -5.52
N GLN A 39 -11.71 14.90 -6.23
CA GLN A 39 -13.12 14.55 -6.06
C GLN A 39 -13.26 13.21 -5.37
N GLU A 40 -14.27 13.07 -4.50
CA GLU A 40 -14.52 11.81 -3.81
C GLU A 40 -15.05 10.76 -4.78
N ILE A 41 -14.48 9.54 -4.70
CA ILE A 41 -14.99 8.35 -5.35
C ILE A 41 -15.27 7.26 -4.33
N ARG A 42 -16.37 6.53 -4.50
CA ARG A 42 -16.73 5.37 -3.68
C ARG A 42 -16.89 4.14 -4.54
N PHE A 43 -16.37 3.04 -4.09
CA PHE A 43 -16.42 1.75 -4.78
C PHE A 43 -16.67 0.62 -3.76
N PRO A 44 -17.11 -0.57 -4.21
CA PRO A 44 -17.49 -1.68 -3.34
C PRO A 44 -16.39 -2.11 -2.36
N LEU A 45 -16.82 -2.70 -1.23
CA LEU A 45 -15.93 -3.32 -0.26
C LEU A 45 -15.47 -4.72 -0.71
N ILE A 46 -16.30 -5.37 -1.53
CA ILE A 46 -16.06 -6.70 -2.06
C ILE A 46 -15.84 -6.59 -3.56
N GLU A 47 -14.80 -7.19 -4.04
CA GLU A 47 -14.42 -7.24 -5.46
C GLU A 47 -14.00 -8.67 -5.83
N SER A 48 -13.87 -8.94 -7.14
CA SER A 48 -13.27 -10.19 -7.60
C SER A 48 -11.86 -10.35 -7.02
N THR A 49 -11.54 -11.54 -6.54
CA THR A 49 -10.19 -11.85 -6.03
C THR A 49 -9.10 -11.60 -7.08
N ASP A 50 -9.39 -11.84 -8.34
CA ASP A 50 -8.45 -11.67 -9.44
C ASP A 50 -8.09 -10.21 -9.72
N LEU A 51 -8.96 -9.26 -9.34
CA LEU A 51 -8.61 -7.84 -9.39
C LEU A 51 -7.37 -7.55 -8.52
N PHE A 52 -7.35 -8.05 -7.30
CA PHE A 52 -6.24 -7.83 -6.38
C PHE A 52 -5.00 -8.62 -6.75
N LYS A 53 -5.13 -9.87 -7.22
CA LYS A 53 -4.00 -10.67 -7.72
C LYS A 53 -3.28 -9.93 -8.85
N ARG A 54 -4.03 -9.39 -9.80
CA ARG A 54 -3.48 -8.65 -10.93
C ARG A 54 -2.84 -7.31 -10.52
N SER A 55 -3.47 -6.55 -9.62
CA SER A 55 -3.04 -5.17 -9.30
C SER A 55 -1.95 -5.12 -8.25
N VAL A 56 -2.06 -5.93 -7.19
CA VAL A 56 -1.11 -5.97 -6.08
C VAL A 56 0.06 -6.90 -6.39
N GLY A 57 -0.19 -7.93 -7.20
CA GLY A 57 0.76 -8.97 -7.58
C GLY A 57 0.59 -10.25 -6.79
N GLU A 58 0.52 -11.38 -7.50
CA GLU A 58 0.25 -12.71 -6.94
C GLU A 58 1.26 -13.14 -5.87
N SER A 59 2.51 -12.71 -5.99
CA SER A 59 3.60 -13.09 -5.06
C SER A 59 3.76 -12.16 -3.87
N THR A 60 2.79 -11.29 -3.61
CA THR A 60 2.85 -10.38 -2.45
C THR A 60 2.24 -11.06 -1.21
N ASP A 61 2.76 -10.75 -0.01
CA ASP A 61 2.19 -11.28 1.24
C ASP A 61 0.71 -10.92 1.39
N ILE A 62 0.31 -9.76 0.90
CA ILE A 62 -1.09 -9.32 0.91
C ILE A 62 -1.95 -10.34 0.18
N VAL A 63 -1.59 -10.72 -1.04
CA VAL A 63 -2.36 -11.64 -1.87
C VAL A 63 -2.23 -13.09 -1.39
N GLU A 64 -1.03 -13.53 -1.01
CA GLU A 64 -0.79 -14.92 -0.61
C GLU A 64 -1.37 -15.27 0.78
N LYS A 65 -1.37 -14.31 1.74
CA LYS A 65 -1.60 -14.64 3.16
C LYS A 65 -2.59 -13.74 3.89
N GLU A 66 -2.84 -12.52 3.39
CA GLU A 66 -3.52 -11.50 4.18
C GLU A 66 -4.92 -11.14 3.67
N MET A 67 -5.30 -11.58 2.47
CA MET A 67 -6.64 -11.30 1.96
C MET A 67 -7.71 -12.13 2.67
N TYR A 68 -8.87 -11.52 2.88
CA TYR A 68 -10.10 -12.21 3.23
C TYR A 68 -10.82 -12.59 1.94
N SER A 69 -10.59 -13.80 1.45
CA SER A 69 -11.20 -14.33 0.23
C SER A 69 -12.18 -15.45 0.58
N PHE A 70 -13.28 -15.54 -0.16
CA PHE A 70 -14.31 -16.56 -0.02
C PHE A 70 -15.04 -16.73 -1.35
N GLU A 71 -15.73 -17.84 -1.50
CA GLU A 71 -16.60 -18.09 -2.63
C GLU A 71 -18.00 -17.54 -2.35
N ASP A 72 -18.58 -16.86 -3.31
CA ASP A 72 -19.98 -16.48 -3.25
C ASP A 72 -20.90 -17.66 -3.54
N ARG A 73 -22.21 -17.44 -3.55
CA ARG A 73 -23.18 -18.53 -3.80
C ARG A 73 -23.10 -19.13 -5.19
N ASN A 74 -22.51 -18.42 -6.15
CA ASN A 74 -22.35 -18.90 -7.53
C ASN A 74 -21.01 -19.61 -7.74
N GLY A 75 -20.14 -19.63 -6.71
CA GLY A 75 -18.80 -20.19 -6.78
C GLY A 75 -17.74 -19.21 -7.26
N ASP A 76 -18.08 -17.92 -7.41
CA ASP A 76 -17.12 -16.89 -7.79
C ASP A 76 -16.22 -16.53 -6.60
N SER A 77 -14.91 -16.46 -6.83
CA SER A 77 -13.95 -16.05 -5.80
C SER A 77 -13.97 -14.54 -5.63
N VAL A 78 -14.36 -14.09 -4.45
CA VAL A 78 -14.45 -12.68 -4.07
C VAL A 78 -13.61 -12.40 -2.83
N SER A 79 -13.19 -11.15 -2.66
CA SER A 79 -12.37 -10.73 -1.53
C SER A 79 -12.84 -9.41 -0.96
N LEU A 80 -12.74 -9.27 0.36
CA LEU A 80 -12.76 -7.95 0.99
C LEU A 80 -11.51 -7.18 0.56
N ARG A 81 -11.68 -5.92 0.15
CA ARG A 81 -10.59 -5.09 -0.36
C ARG A 81 -9.46 -4.92 0.67
N PRO A 82 -8.22 -5.31 0.34
CA PRO A 82 -7.06 -5.14 1.22
C PRO A 82 -6.42 -3.75 1.10
N GLU A 83 -6.77 -2.99 0.05
CA GLU A 83 -6.31 -1.65 -0.27
C GLU A 83 -7.31 -0.98 -1.23
N GLY A 84 -7.14 0.30 -1.56
CA GLY A 84 -8.13 1.04 -2.33
C GLY A 84 -7.78 1.29 -3.79
N THR A 85 -6.50 1.30 -4.15
CA THR A 85 -6.04 1.67 -5.50
C THR A 85 -6.63 0.77 -6.59
N ALA A 86 -6.62 -0.55 -6.39
CA ALA A 86 -7.17 -1.50 -7.37
C ALA A 86 -8.66 -1.24 -7.66
N GLY A 87 -9.46 -1.05 -6.59
CA GLY A 87 -10.88 -0.73 -6.72
C GLY A 87 -11.12 0.61 -7.38
N CYS A 88 -10.32 1.63 -7.07
CA CYS A 88 -10.38 2.95 -7.69
C CYS A 88 -10.09 2.86 -9.20
N VAL A 89 -8.98 2.23 -9.58
CA VAL A 89 -8.59 2.02 -10.98
C VAL A 89 -9.68 1.27 -11.76
N ARG A 90 -10.17 0.15 -11.20
CA ARG A 90 -11.25 -0.63 -11.81
C ARG A 90 -12.51 0.24 -12.02
N ALA A 91 -12.92 1.02 -11.01
CA ALA A 91 -14.08 1.89 -11.10
C ALA A 91 -13.89 2.97 -12.19
N CYS A 92 -12.72 3.57 -12.28
CA CYS A 92 -12.40 4.55 -13.31
C CYS A 92 -12.46 3.97 -14.72
N ILE A 93 -11.88 2.77 -14.93
CA ILE A 93 -11.91 2.09 -16.24
C ILE A 93 -13.34 1.71 -16.61
N GLN A 94 -14.07 1.08 -15.70
CA GLN A 94 -15.44 0.60 -15.94
C GLN A 94 -16.41 1.74 -16.29
N ASN A 95 -16.24 2.92 -15.70
CA ASN A 95 -17.09 4.07 -15.93
C ASN A 95 -16.54 5.04 -16.99
N GLY A 96 -15.46 4.69 -17.68
CA GLY A 96 -14.88 5.52 -18.74
C GLY A 96 -14.29 6.85 -18.28
N LEU A 97 -13.95 6.97 -16.97
CA LEU A 97 -13.47 8.24 -16.39
C LEU A 97 -12.06 8.63 -16.87
N LEU A 98 -11.33 7.69 -17.46
CA LEU A 98 -9.94 7.92 -17.92
C LEU A 98 -9.85 8.13 -19.44
N HIS A 99 -10.98 8.13 -20.16
CA HIS A 99 -10.97 8.28 -21.62
C HIS A 99 -10.71 9.72 -22.02
N ASN A 100 -9.50 10.01 -22.53
CA ASN A 100 -9.05 11.34 -22.98
C ASN A 100 -9.20 12.46 -21.94
N GLN A 101 -9.07 12.13 -20.64
CA GLN A 101 -9.18 13.11 -19.56
C GLN A 101 -8.30 12.75 -18.38
N THR A 102 -7.92 13.77 -17.63
CA THR A 102 -7.21 13.61 -16.36
C THR A 102 -8.21 13.50 -15.22
N GLN A 103 -7.84 12.80 -14.17
CA GLN A 103 -8.66 12.66 -12.95
C GLN A 103 -7.80 12.84 -11.71
N LYS A 104 -8.34 13.55 -10.73
CA LYS A 104 -7.84 13.64 -9.36
C LYS A 104 -8.93 13.15 -8.43
N LEU A 105 -8.74 11.98 -7.86
CA LEU A 105 -9.75 11.30 -7.05
C LEU A 105 -9.20 10.98 -5.68
N PHE A 106 -10.07 11.02 -4.66
CA PHE A 106 -9.76 10.48 -3.34
C PHE A 106 -10.87 9.55 -2.88
N TYR A 107 -10.51 8.62 -2.02
CA TYR A 107 -11.45 7.72 -1.35
C TYR A 107 -11.13 7.60 0.14
N SER A 108 -12.15 7.28 0.93
CA SER A 108 -12.02 6.94 2.33
C SER A 108 -12.87 5.72 2.64
N GLY A 109 -12.37 4.84 3.49
CA GLY A 109 -13.16 3.71 3.96
C GLY A 109 -12.35 2.58 4.56
N PRO A 110 -13.06 1.54 5.05
CA PRO A 110 -12.44 0.38 5.66
C PRO A 110 -11.74 -0.50 4.63
N MET A 111 -10.58 -1.03 5.03
CA MET A 111 -9.79 -2.05 4.34
C MET A 111 -9.60 -3.24 5.27
N PHE A 112 -9.27 -4.40 4.70
CA PHE A 112 -9.25 -5.66 5.44
C PHE A 112 -8.00 -6.47 5.12
N ARG A 113 -7.16 -6.73 6.14
CA ARG A 113 -5.98 -7.60 6.00
C ARG A 113 -5.90 -8.55 7.19
N ARG A 114 -5.74 -9.83 6.93
CA ARG A 114 -5.63 -10.87 7.97
C ARG A 114 -4.22 -10.88 8.59
N GLU A 115 -3.73 -9.71 8.96
CA GLU A 115 -2.46 -9.58 9.67
C GLU A 115 -2.58 -10.03 11.13
N ARG A 116 -1.44 -10.27 11.76
CA ARG A 116 -1.38 -10.44 13.22
C ARG A 116 -1.63 -9.10 13.88
N PRO A 117 -2.74 -8.93 14.62
CA PRO A 117 -3.05 -7.65 15.25
C PRO A 117 -1.98 -7.23 16.26
N GLN A 118 -1.52 -6.00 16.14
CA GLN A 118 -0.60 -5.34 17.06
C GLN A 118 -0.91 -3.84 17.12
N LYS A 119 -0.19 -3.08 17.96
CA LYS A 119 -0.37 -1.61 18.03
C LYS A 119 -0.13 -1.00 16.63
N GLY A 120 -1.12 -0.25 16.12
CA GLY A 120 -1.08 0.36 14.79
C GLY A 120 -1.42 -0.56 13.62
N ARG A 121 -1.66 -1.87 13.86
CA ARG A 121 -2.09 -2.82 12.81
C ARG A 121 -3.34 -3.57 13.23
N GLN A 122 -4.41 -3.33 12.51
CA GLN A 122 -5.71 -3.96 12.71
C GLN A 122 -6.08 -4.79 11.48
N ARG A 123 -7.00 -5.75 11.65
CA ARG A 123 -7.54 -6.56 10.54
C ARG A 123 -8.58 -5.83 9.72
N GLN A 124 -9.34 -4.93 10.36
CA GLN A 124 -10.09 -3.88 9.72
C GLN A 124 -9.43 -2.56 10.10
N PHE A 125 -8.99 -1.81 9.12
CA PHE A 125 -8.39 -0.49 9.29
C PHE A 125 -9.00 0.46 8.27
N PHE A 126 -8.82 1.75 8.46
CA PHE A 126 -9.30 2.75 7.53
C PHE A 126 -8.14 3.32 6.72
N GLN A 127 -8.40 3.51 5.45
CA GLN A 127 -7.47 4.13 4.53
C GLN A 127 -8.13 5.32 3.84
N ILE A 128 -7.40 6.41 3.79
CA ILE A 128 -7.70 7.54 2.92
C ILE A 128 -6.62 7.52 1.84
N GLY A 129 -7.03 7.48 0.58
CA GLY A 129 -6.11 7.45 -0.56
C GLY A 129 -6.46 8.54 -1.57
N ALA A 130 -5.44 9.04 -2.26
CA ALA A 130 -5.57 9.96 -3.37
C ALA A 130 -4.88 9.38 -4.60
N GLU A 131 -5.55 9.45 -5.73
CA GLU A 131 -5.10 8.92 -7.02
C GLU A 131 -5.18 10.02 -8.07
N ALA A 132 -4.12 10.18 -8.84
CA ALA A 132 -4.05 11.11 -9.96
C ALA A 132 -3.78 10.36 -11.26
N PHE A 133 -4.61 10.57 -12.26
CA PHE A 133 -4.55 9.84 -13.53
C PHE A 133 -4.37 10.78 -14.70
N GLY A 134 -3.53 10.41 -15.67
CA GLY A 134 -3.36 11.09 -16.95
C GLY A 134 -2.47 12.34 -16.90
N PHE A 135 -1.73 12.57 -15.84
CA PHE A 135 -0.76 13.66 -15.72
C PHE A 135 0.64 13.15 -16.12
N PRO A 136 1.26 13.68 -17.19
CA PRO A 136 2.48 13.11 -17.75
C PRO A 136 3.78 13.56 -17.04
N GLY A 137 3.74 14.60 -16.23
CA GLY A 137 4.92 15.22 -15.61
C GLY A 137 5.08 14.92 -14.14
N PRO A 138 6.23 15.25 -13.55
CA PRO A 138 6.50 15.10 -12.12
C PRO A 138 5.75 16.11 -11.25
N ASP A 139 5.12 17.11 -11.86
CA ASP A 139 4.40 18.16 -11.14
C ASP A 139 3.29 17.60 -10.26
N ILE A 140 2.64 16.53 -10.71
CA ILE A 140 1.58 15.86 -9.95
C ILE A 140 2.15 15.15 -8.72
N ASP A 141 3.34 14.56 -8.81
CA ASP A 141 4.02 13.93 -7.67
C ASP A 141 4.37 14.99 -6.62
N VAL A 142 4.89 16.13 -7.07
CA VAL A 142 5.19 17.28 -6.20
C VAL A 142 3.92 17.84 -5.57
N GLU A 143 2.83 17.97 -6.32
CA GLU A 143 1.53 18.39 -5.77
C GLU A 143 1.05 17.43 -4.67
N MET A 144 1.14 16.11 -4.88
CA MET A 144 0.76 15.12 -3.87
C MET A 144 1.62 15.22 -2.61
N LEU A 145 2.91 15.52 -2.74
CA LEU A 145 3.79 15.76 -1.60
C LEU A 145 3.39 17.03 -0.82
N PHE A 146 3.10 18.13 -1.51
CA PHE A 146 2.61 19.36 -0.87
C PHE A 146 1.25 19.18 -0.20
N MET A 147 0.33 18.48 -0.86
CA MET A 147 -0.98 18.13 -0.31
C MET A 147 -0.84 17.29 0.97
N THR A 148 0.05 16.31 0.98
CA THR A 148 0.36 15.49 2.16
C THR A 148 0.95 16.36 3.28
N SER A 149 1.87 17.26 2.97
CA SER A 149 2.44 18.23 3.93
C SER A 149 1.37 19.17 4.51
N ALA A 150 0.44 19.62 3.68
CA ALA A 150 -0.70 20.43 4.13
C ALA A 150 -1.60 19.66 5.11
N ILE A 151 -1.87 18.38 4.85
CA ILE A 151 -2.62 17.50 5.77
C ILE A 151 -1.90 17.45 7.13
N TRP A 152 -0.60 17.19 7.15
CA TRP A 152 0.17 17.13 8.39
C TRP A 152 0.14 18.46 9.17
N SER A 153 0.25 19.56 8.47
CA SER A 153 0.18 20.90 9.08
C SER A 153 -1.20 21.15 9.71
N HIS A 154 -2.29 20.83 9.02
CA HIS A 154 -3.65 21.02 9.53
C HIS A 154 -4.01 20.09 10.68
N LEU A 155 -3.31 18.97 10.81
CA LEU A 155 -3.45 18.02 11.91
C LEU A 155 -2.44 18.30 13.05
N ASN A 156 -1.60 19.35 12.95
CA ASN A 156 -0.52 19.67 13.88
C ASN A 156 0.51 18.56 14.06
N LEU A 157 0.83 17.85 12.98
CA LEU A 157 1.77 16.72 12.97
C LEU A 157 3.13 17.05 12.34
N SER A 158 3.33 18.26 11.77
CA SER A 158 4.55 18.62 11.02
C SER A 158 5.84 18.42 11.83
N GLU A 159 5.81 18.75 13.13
CA GLU A 159 6.99 18.66 14.01
C GLU A 159 7.39 17.21 14.37
N VAL A 160 6.49 16.25 14.18
CA VAL A 160 6.72 14.84 14.58
C VAL A 160 6.86 13.91 13.38
N LEU A 161 6.76 14.43 12.17
CA LEU A 161 6.85 13.67 10.93
C LEU A 161 8.06 14.09 10.11
N THR A 162 8.70 13.12 9.47
CA THR A 162 9.80 13.33 8.54
C THR A 162 9.42 12.76 7.18
N LEU A 163 9.53 13.57 6.13
CA LEU A 163 9.35 13.13 4.76
C LEU A 163 10.65 12.52 4.24
N ASN A 164 10.60 11.24 3.87
CA ASN A 164 11.69 10.57 3.18
C ASN A 164 11.27 10.33 1.73
N ILE A 165 12.05 10.83 0.80
CA ILE A 165 11.82 10.67 -0.64
C ILE A 165 12.83 9.65 -1.18
N ASN A 166 12.35 8.74 -2.01
CA ASN A 166 13.15 7.72 -2.65
C ASN A 166 12.76 7.59 -4.12
N THR A 167 13.64 7.03 -4.95
CA THR A 167 13.38 6.71 -6.35
C THR A 167 13.81 5.28 -6.65
N ILE A 168 13.09 4.62 -7.52
CA ILE A 168 13.45 3.29 -8.03
C ILE A 168 14.32 3.35 -9.30
N GLY A 169 14.65 4.58 -9.76
CA GLY A 169 15.40 4.79 -11.01
C GLY A 169 14.62 4.41 -12.26
N SER A 170 15.31 4.44 -13.39
CA SER A 170 14.80 3.93 -14.67
C SER A 170 14.72 2.38 -14.68
N LEU A 171 13.98 1.82 -15.64
CA LEU A 171 13.89 0.37 -15.82
C LEU A 171 15.27 -0.27 -16.05
N ASP A 172 16.14 0.39 -16.80
CA ASP A 172 17.49 -0.13 -17.08
C ASP A 172 18.38 -0.12 -15.84
N GLU A 173 18.34 0.94 -15.05
CA GLU A 173 19.06 1.03 -13.78
C GLU A 173 18.56 -0.02 -12.80
N ARG A 174 17.24 -0.18 -12.70
CA ARG A 174 16.62 -1.20 -11.85
C ARG A 174 17.04 -2.61 -12.27
N ASN A 175 17.02 -2.92 -13.57
CA ASN A 175 17.42 -4.24 -14.07
C ASN A 175 18.91 -4.52 -13.78
N LYS A 176 19.80 -3.56 -14.01
CA LYS A 176 21.22 -3.67 -13.67
C LYS A 176 21.43 -3.91 -12.16
N TYR A 177 20.66 -3.20 -11.35
CA TYR A 177 20.72 -3.41 -9.90
C TYR A 177 20.22 -4.80 -9.49
N ILE A 178 19.11 -5.27 -10.07
CA ILE A 178 18.60 -6.64 -9.83
C ILE A 178 19.65 -7.68 -10.18
N GLU A 179 20.33 -7.56 -11.31
CA GLU A 179 21.41 -8.47 -11.72
C GLU A 179 22.54 -8.44 -10.70
N THR A 180 23.08 -7.25 -10.41
CA THR A 180 24.18 -7.07 -9.46
C THR A 180 23.84 -7.62 -8.06
N PHE A 181 22.64 -7.31 -7.58
CA PHE A 181 22.15 -7.78 -6.29
C PHE A 181 21.95 -9.30 -6.28
N THR A 182 21.37 -9.85 -7.34
CA THR A 182 21.16 -11.30 -7.47
C THR A 182 22.49 -12.05 -7.47
N ASP A 183 23.48 -11.57 -8.20
CA ASP A 183 24.81 -12.19 -8.25
C ASP A 183 25.54 -12.08 -6.90
N TYR A 184 25.31 -11.00 -6.17
CA TYR A 184 25.82 -10.87 -4.81
C TYR A 184 25.17 -11.90 -3.88
N ILE A 185 23.84 -11.98 -3.84
CA ILE A 185 23.10 -12.87 -2.95
C ILE A 185 23.35 -14.36 -3.26
N LYS A 186 23.52 -14.73 -4.52
CA LYS A 186 23.86 -16.11 -4.92
C LYS A 186 25.10 -16.65 -4.24
N ARG A 187 26.08 -15.81 -3.91
CA ARG A 187 27.31 -16.21 -3.20
C ARG A 187 27.02 -16.73 -1.79
N TYR A 188 25.88 -16.33 -1.23
CA TYR A 188 25.44 -16.69 0.13
C TYR A 188 24.19 -17.59 0.13
N GLU A 189 23.87 -18.25 -1.01
CA GLU A 189 22.63 -19.02 -1.16
C GLU A 189 22.47 -20.12 -0.10
N SER A 190 23.59 -20.74 0.34
CA SER A 190 23.60 -21.74 1.41
C SER A 190 23.16 -21.20 2.76
N ASP A 191 23.39 -19.92 3.03
CA ASP A 191 23.11 -19.24 4.30
C ASP A 191 21.73 -18.59 4.36
N LEU A 192 21.02 -18.57 3.22
CA LEU A 192 19.67 -18.03 3.14
C LEU A 192 18.65 -19.00 3.75
N ASP A 193 17.63 -18.43 4.40
CA ASP A 193 16.43 -19.17 4.79
C ASP A 193 15.57 -19.55 3.59
N ASP A 194 14.63 -20.48 3.79
CA ASP A 194 13.78 -21.02 2.71
C ASP A 194 12.93 -19.96 2.02
N ASP A 195 12.49 -18.92 2.76
CA ASP A 195 11.72 -17.80 2.20
C ASP A 195 12.61 -16.95 1.30
N SER A 196 13.84 -16.64 1.73
CA SER A 196 14.80 -15.87 0.95
C SER A 196 15.26 -16.63 -0.29
N LYS A 197 15.42 -17.97 -0.24
CA LYS A 197 15.69 -18.82 -1.41
C LYS A 197 14.56 -18.76 -2.44
N LYS A 198 13.31 -18.82 -2.00
CA LYS A 198 12.15 -18.66 -2.89
C LYS A 198 12.08 -17.26 -3.52
N ARG A 199 12.39 -16.23 -2.73
CA ARG A 199 12.43 -14.84 -3.22
C ARG A 199 13.54 -14.62 -4.24
N LEU A 200 14.69 -15.27 -4.08
CA LEU A 200 15.81 -15.19 -5.02
C LEU A 200 15.42 -15.57 -6.45
N THR A 201 14.53 -16.56 -6.60
CA THR A 201 14.05 -17.01 -7.91
C THR A 201 12.88 -16.20 -8.46
N ARG A 202 12.02 -15.65 -7.60
CA ARG A 202 10.79 -14.97 -8.01
C ARG A 202 10.90 -13.46 -8.05
N ASN A 203 11.47 -12.87 -7.01
CA ASN A 203 11.65 -11.43 -6.86
C ASN A 203 12.81 -11.15 -5.89
N PRO A 204 14.06 -11.10 -6.37
CA PRO A 204 15.26 -10.96 -5.53
C PRO A 204 15.24 -9.74 -4.61
N LEU A 205 14.67 -8.61 -5.07
CA LEU A 205 14.62 -7.39 -4.27
C LEU A 205 13.83 -7.54 -2.97
N ARG A 206 12.90 -8.50 -2.89
CA ARG A 206 12.17 -8.78 -1.63
C ARG A 206 13.03 -9.41 -0.54
N ILE A 207 14.25 -9.86 -0.87
CA ILE A 207 15.20 -10.31 0.14
C ILE A 207 15.64 -9.14 1.02
N LEU A 208 15.69 -7.91 0.48
CA LEU A 208 16.00 -6.69 1.22
C LEU A 208 15.05 -6.46 2.42
N ASP A 209 13.81 -6.96 2.34
CA ASP A 209 12.80 -6.87 3.40
C ASP A 209 12.87 -8.02 4.41
N SER A 210 13.88 -8.89 4.33
CA SER A 210 14.02 -10.04 5.24
C SER A 210 14.22 -9.56 6.67
N LYS A 211 13.52 -10.22 7.60
CA LYS A 211 13.68 -10.02 9.06
C LYS A 211 14.60 -11.07 9.70
N ASN A 212 15.13 -11.98 8.90
CA ASN A 212 16.07 -12.99 9.39
C ASN A 212 17.42 -12.33 9.69
N VAL A 213 17.93 -12.51 10.90
CA VAL A 213 19.18 -11.85 11.37
C VAL A 213 20.36 -12.18 10.47
N LYS A 214 20.56 -13.46 10.10
CA LYS A 214 21.65 -13.86 9.20
C LYS A 214 21.54 -13.20 7.82
N VAL A 215 20.33 -13.12 7.28
CA VAL A 215 20.10 -12.44 6.00
C VAL A 215 20.37 -10.95 6.12
N GLN A 216 20.00 -10.31 7.22
CA GLN A 216 20.32 -8.90 7.46
C GLN A 216 21.81 -8.63 7.57
N GLU A 217 22.59 -9.54 8.17
CA GLU A 217 24.05 -9.46 8.20
C GLU A 217 24.64 -9.51 6.78
N ILE A 218 24.14 -10.41 5.93
CA ILE A 218 24.55 -10.48 4.51
C ILE A 218 24.15 -9.19 3.77
N LEU A 219 22.96 -8.64 4.05
CA LEU A 219 22.46 -7.43 3.40
C LEU A 219 23.22 -6.16 3.81
N ALA A 220 23.89 -6.15 4.94
CA ALA A 220 24.67 -4.99 5.38
C ALA A 220 25.79 -4.60 4.40
N ASP A 221 26.38 -5.59 3.71
CA ASP A 221 27.42 -5.40 2.70
C ASP A 221 26.89 -5.50 1.26
N ALA A 222 25.58 -5.53 1.07
CA ALA A 222 24.98 -5.67 -0.25
C ALA A 222 25.19 -4.40 -1.10
N PRO A 223 25.31 -4.55 -2.43
CA PRO A 223 25.43 -3.40 -3.33
C PRO A 223 24.23 -2.47 -3.19
N ILE A 224 24.50 -1.17 -3.12
CA ILE A 224 23.49 -0.11 -3.06
C ILE A 224 23.20 0.37 -4.49
N PRO A 225 21.94 0.67 -4.86
CA PRO A 225 21.63 1.25 -6.16
C PRO A 225 22.38 2.57 -6.39
N VAL A 226 23.07 2.70 -7.50
CA VAL A 226 23.92 3.88 -7.82
C VAL A 226 23.11 5.17 -7.99
N SER A 227 21.82 5.08 -8.29
CA SER A 227 20.91 6.22 -8.45
C SER A 227 20.75 7.09 -7.18
N TYR A 228 21.18 6.60 -6.01
CA TYR A 228 21.13 7.37 -4.75
C TYR A 228 22.30 8.35 -4.56
N THR A 229 23.32 8.32 -5.40
CA THR A 229 24.55 9.09 -5.18
C THR A 229 24.54 10.48 -5.82
N HIS A 230 23.48 10.89 -6.51
CA HIS A 230 23.43 12.16 -7.24
C HIS A 230 22.34 13.17 -6.78
N LEU A 231 21.76 12.96 -5.60
CA LEU A 231 20.89 13.95 -4.96
C LEU A 231 21.67 14.65 -3.82
N THR A 232 22.71 15.38 -4.17
CA THR A 232 23.31 16.42 -3.33
C THR A 232 22.95 17.78 -3.88
#